data_a78bb5238df2bd4335881ade385b939f
#
_entry.id   a78bb5238df2bd4335881ade385b939f
#
_cell.length_a   1.000
_cell.length_b   1.000
_cell.length_c   1.000
_cell.angle_alpha   90.00
_cell.angle_beta   90.00
_cell.angle_gamma   90.00
#
_symmetry.space_group_name_H-M   'P 1'
#
loop_
_entity.id
_entity.type
_entity.pdbx_description
1 polymer ?
#
loop_
_entity_poly.entity_id
_entity_poly.type
_entity_poly.pdbx_seq_one_letter_code
_entity_poly.pdbx_strand_id
1 'polypeptide(L)'
;MRIGELAERAGTTARTLRYYESRGLLPARRAVNGYRTYDESDLRLLRQIRTLQDFGFDLEETRPFVECLRAGHPAGDVCPASLAVYRRKLTELDALIDQLRSVRSQVGAQLTQAEATQAVAPPPACELTAPVQQEPARQDPAQHSPAHQGDPK
;
A
#
# COMPACT_ATOMS: atom_id res chain seq x y z
N MET A 1 -14.27 -20.66 16.10
CA MET A 1 -14.63 -19.72 15.02
C MET A 1 -14.50 -20.39 13.65
N ARG A 2 -15.32 -20.02 12.69
CA ARG A 2 -15.14 -20.37 11.27
C ARG A 2 -14.19 -19.37 10.59
N ILE A 3 -13.65 -19.72 9.42
CA ILE A 3 -12.67 -18.89 8.70
C ILE A 3 -13.20 -17.48 8.35
N GLY A 4 -14.49 -17.34 8.03
CA GLY A 4 -15.11 -16.04 7.74
C GLY A 4 -15.14 -15.13 8.97
N GLU A 5 -15.57 -15.66 10.12
CA GLU A 5 -15.59 -14.94 11.39
C GLU A 5 -14.17 -14.54 11.84
N LEU A 6 -13.19 -15.45 11.70
CA LEU A 6 -11.80 -15.15 12.01
C LEU A 6 -11.25 -14.04 11.10
N ALA A 7 -11.58 -14.08 9.80
CA ALA A 7 -11.16 -13.08 8.84
C ALA A 7 -11.71 -11.69 9.18
N GLU A 8 -13.00 -11.62 9.50
CA GLU A 8 -13.67 -10.38 9.94
C GLU A 8 -13.02 -9.80 11.19
N ARG A 9 -12.85 -10.63 12.24
CA ARG A 9 -12.26 -10.21 13.52
C ARG A 9 -10.78 -9.84 13.42
N ALA A 10 -10.05 -10.43 12.48
CA ALA A 10 -8.66 -10.09 12.18
C ALA A 10 -8.50 -8.93 11.17
N GLY A 11 -9.60 -8.41 10.61
CA GLY A 11 -9.58 -7.34 9.60
C GLY A 11 -8.89 -7.76 8.29
N THR A 12 -9.09 -9.02 7.86
CA THR A 12 -8.47 -9.59 6.67
C THR A 12 -9.49 -10.41 5.84
N THR A 13 -9.04 -11.17 4.87
CA THR A 13 -9.92 -12.00 4.03
C THR A 13 -9.69 -13.49 4.28
N ALA A 14 -10.73 -14.31 4.05
CA ALA A 14 -10.59 -15.76 4.10
C ALA A 14 -9.55 -16.30 3.08
N ARG A 15 -9.32 -15.59 1.97
CA ARG A 15 -8.27 -15.91 1.00
C ARG A 15 -6.88 -15.73 1.62
N THR A 16 -6.65 -14.61 2.29
CA THR A 16 -5.39 -14.33 3.00
C THR A 16 -5.13 -15.37 4.09
N LEU A 17 -6.16 -15.76 4.86
CA LEU A 17 -6.01 -16.78 5.89
C LEU A 17 -5.63 -18.15 5.31
N ARG A 18 -6.21 -18.57 4.17
CA ARG A 18 -5.81 -19.81 3.47
C ARG A 18 -4.36 -19.73 2.98
N TYR A 19 -3.91 -18.55 2.53
CA TYR A 19 -2.52 -18.33 2.17
C TYR A 19 -1.61 -18.47 3.39
N TYR A 20 -1.96 -17.92 4.55
CA TYR A 20 -1.19 -18.10 5.79
C TYR A 20 -1.16 -19.55 6.26
N GLU A 21 -2.27 -20.30 6.10
CA GLU A 21 -2.29 -21.76 6.32
C GLU A 21 -1.28 -22.47 5.39
N SER A 22 -1.30 -22.16 4.10
CA SER A 22 -0.39 -22.78 3.12
C SER A 22 1.09 -22.48 3.40
N ARG A 23 1.37 -21.33 4.01
CA ARG A 23 2.72 -20.94 4.47
C ARG A 23 3.08 -21.49 5.86
N GLY A 24 2.18 -22.23 6.49
CA GLY A 24 2.38 -22.80 7.82
C GLY A 24 2.37 -21.77 8.97
N LEU A 25 1.92 -20.53 8.70
CA LEU A 25 1.82 -19.48 9.71
C LEU A 25 0.52 -19.56 10.52
N LEU A 26 -0.53 -20.15 9.97
CA LEU A 26 -1.80 -20.38 10.65
C LEU A 26 -2.05 -21.90 10.70
N PRO A 27 -2.47 -22.49 11.85
CA PRO A 27 -2.76 -23.92 11.92
C PRO A 27 -4.04 -24.26 11.14
N ALA A 28 -4.00 -25.36 10.37
CA ALA A 28 -5.14 -25.85 9.60
C ALA A 28 -5.91 -26.92 10.40
N ARG A 29 -6.41 -26.57 11.60
CA ARG A 29 -7.20 -27.51 12.42
C ARG A 29 -8.58 -27.74 11.83
N ARG A 30 -9.07 -29.00 11.90
CA ARG A 30 -10.41 -29.38 11.47
C ARG A 30 -11.20 -29.96 12.64
N ALA A 31 -12.46 -29.57 12.74
CA ALA A 31 -13.41 -30.21 13.64
C ALA A 31 -13.81 -31.62 13.12
N VAL A 32 -14.49 -32.38 13.96
CA VAL A 32 -14.99 -33.74 13.65
C VAL A 32 -15.82 -33.79 12.34
N ASN A 33 -16.54 -32.69 12.07
CA ASN A 33 -17.36 -32.52 10.86
C ASN A 33 -16.55 -32.10 9.60
N GLY A 34 -15.21 -32.10 9.67
CA GLY A 34 -14.31 -31.78 8.56
C GLY A 34 -14.12 -30.28 8.28
N TYR A 35 -14.87 -29.39 8.92
CA TYR A 35 -14.74 -27.94 8.73
C TYR A 35 -13.53 -27.37 9.49
N ARG A 36 -12.90 -26.35 8.91
CA ARG A 36 -11.82 -25.60 9.57
C ARG A 36 -12.34 -24.91 10.83
N THR A 37 -11.60 -25.03 11.90
CA THR A 37 -11.91 -24.41 13.20
C THR A 37 -10.72 -23.64 13.72
N TYR A 38 -10.99 -22.49 14.31
CA TYR A 38 -10.02 -21.56 14.87
C TYR A 38 -10.46 -21.10 16.25
N ASP A 39 -9.51 -20.65 17.05
CA ASP A 39 -9.76 -20.15 18.40
C ASP A 39 -9.18 -18.73 18.62
N GLU A 40 -9.26 -18.23 19.84
CA GLU A 40 -8.72 -16.92 20.20
C GLU A 40 -7.19 -16.85 20.11
N SER A 41 -6.51 -17.99 20.23
CA SER A 41 -5.05 -18.00 20.05
C SER A 41 -4.66 -17.75 18.60
N ASP A 42 -5.45 -18.25 17.64
CA ASP A 42 -5.26 -17.99 16.21
C ASP A 42 -5.50 -16.51 15.88
N LEU A 43 -6.52 -15.91 16.51
CA LEU A 43 -6.78 -14.47 16.34
C LEU A 43 -5.63 -13.61 16.89
N ARG A 44 -5.06 -13.96 18.06
CA ARG A 44 -3.88 -13.25 18.60
C ARG A 44 -2.68 -13.36 17.67
N LEU A 45 -2.45 -14.55 17.13
CA LEU A 45 -1.39 -14.81 16.16
C LEU A 45 -1.55 -13.95 14.91
N LEU A 46 -2.76 -13.86 14.35
CA LEU A 46 -3.04 -13.02 13.18
C LEU A 46 -2.83 -11.52 13.45
N ARG A 47 -3.23 -11.06 14.63
CA ARG A 47 -3.00 -9.68 15.06
C ARG A 47 -1.50 -9.38 15.14
N GLN A 48 -0.70 -10.29 15.69
CA GLN A 48 0.76 -10.16 15.74
C GLN A 48 1.36 -10.07 14.34
N ILE A 49 0.98 -10.97 13.41
CA ILE A 49 1.43 -10.92 12.02
C ILE A 49 1.12 -9.57 11.39
N ARG A 50 -0.11 -9.09 11.55
CA ARG A 50 -0.54 -7.82 10.97
C ARG A 50 0.24 -6.63 11.53
N THR A 51 0.41 -6.55 12.85
CA THR A 51 1.21 -5.49 13.48
C THR A 51 2.64 -5.45 12.93
N LEU A 52 3.26 -6.61 12.74
CA LEU A 52 4.60 -6.69 12.15
C LEU A 52 4.62 -6.23 10.70
N GLN A 53 3.62 -6.63 9.90
CA GLN A 53 3.49 -6.17 8.51
C GLN A 53 3.25 -4.66 8.41
N ASP A 54 2.48 -4.08 9.32
CA ASP A 54 2.28 -2.62 9.41
C ASP A 54 3.59 -1.88 9.71
N PHE A 55 4.56 -2.55 10.37
CA PHE A 55 5.93 -2.05 10.58
C PHE A 55 6.90 -2.34 9.41
N GLY A 56 6.39 -2.92 8.31
CA GLY A 56 7.19 -3.22 7.12
C GLY A 56 7.99 -4.53 7.21
N PHE A 57 7.57 -5.47 8.06
CA PHE A 57 8.13 -6.82 8.04
C PHE A 57 7.49 -7.65 6.92
N ASP A 58 8.31 -8.42 6.23
CA ASP A 58 7.81 -9.42 5.29
C ASP A 58 7.13 -10.57 6.05
N LEU A 59 6.21 -11.26 5.35
CA LEU A 59 5.43 -12.34 5.96
C LEU A 59 6.33 -13.44 6.55
N GLU A 60 7.42 -13.79 5.89
CA GLU A 60 8.36 -14.81 6.40
C GLU A 60 9.14 -14.33 7.63
N GLU A 61 9.39 -13.04 7.76
CA GLU A 61 10.01 -12.44 8.94
C GLU A 61 9.12 -12.53 10.18
N THR A 62 7.81 -12.72 10.02
CA THR A 62 6.87 -12.90 11.14
C THR A 62 6.95 -14.30 11.76
N ARG A 63 7.56 -15.27 11.08
CA ARG A 63 7.60 -16.69 11.50
C ARG A 63 8.14 -16.91 12.91
N PRO A 64 9.27 -16.34 13.34
CA PRO A 64 9.77 -16.52 14.70
C PRO A 64 8.81 -16.05 15.78
N PHE A 65 8.03 -14.99 15.51
CA PHE A 65 7.00 -14.47 16.43
C PHE A 65 5.82 -15.42 16.54
N VAL A 66 5.39 -15.99 15.41
CA VAL A 66 4.34 -17.01 15.35
C VAL A 66 4.75 -18.26 16.13
N GLU A 67 5.98 -18.74 15.92
CA GLU A 67 6.52 -19.92 16.62
C GLU A 67 6.63 -19.67 18.13
N CYS A 68 7.04 -18.47 18.52
CA CYS A 68 7.11 -18.06 19.93
C CYS A 68 5.72 -18.14 20.60
N LEU A 69 4.68 -17.57 19.95
CA LEU A 69 3.31 -17.65 20.46
C LEU A 69 2.79 -19.10 20.52
N ARG A 70 3.12 -19.92 19.51
CA ARG A 70 2.73 -21.36 19.49
C ARG A 70 3.42 -22.18 20.57
N ALA A 71 4.62 -21.78 20.97
CA ALA A 71 5.32 -22.39 22.11
C ALA A 71 4.68 -22.04 23.47
N GLY A 72 3.61 -21.26 23.48
CA GLY A 72 2.86 -20.90 24.68
C GLY A 72 3.38 -19.64 25.40
N HIS A 73 4.26 -18.88 24.77
CA HIS A 73 4.71 -17.62 25.35
C HIS A 73 3.61 -16.57 25.31
N PRO A 74 3.56 -15.65 26.28
CA PRO A 74 2.49 -14.63 26.36
C PRO A 74 2.55 -13.59 25.24
N ALA A 75 3.76 -13.39 24.65
CA ALA A 75 3.98 -12.47 23.54
C ALA A 75 4.95 -13.09 22.52
N GLY A 76 4.80 -12.73 21.25
CA GLY A 76 5.60 -13.27 20.16
C GLY A 76 7.05 -12.77 20.11
N ASP A 77 7.34 -11.70 20.84
CA ASP A 77 8.62 -10.98 20.82
C ASP A 77 9.56 -11.33 21.98
N VAL A 78 9.18 -12.24 22.87
CA VAL A 78 10.02 -12.62 24.02
C VAL A 78 11.10 -13.65 23.67
N CYS A 79 11.02 -14.29 22.51
CA CYS A 79 11.97 -15.31 22.09
C CYS A 79 13.23 -14.72 21.46
N PRO A 80 14.43 -15.30 21.68
CA PRO A 80 15.67 -14.79 21.09
C PRO A 80 15.64 -14.65 19.55
N ALA A 81 14.96 -15.57 18.87
CA ALA A 81 14.78 -15.53 17.41
C ALA A 81 13.99 -14.30 16.97
N SER A 82 12.90 -13.95 17.67
CA SER A 82 12.11 -12.74 17.41
C SER A 82 12.93 -11.47 17.64
N LEU A 83 13.70 -11.43 18.71
CA LEU A 83 14.60 -10.30 19.00
C LEU A 83 15.69 -10.14 17.93
N ALA A 84 16.20 -11.23 17.37
CA ALA A 84 17.16 -11.16 16.27
C ALA A 84 16.54 -10.53 15.00
N VAL A 85 15.27 -10.84 14.72
CA VAL A 85 14.52 -10.22 13.60
C VAL A 85 14.33 -8.73 13.82
N TYR A 86 13.95 -8.29 15.03
CA TYR A 86 13.86 -6.87 15.35
C TYR A 86 15.19 -6.13 15.17
N ARG A 87 16.31 -6.69 15.67
CA ARG A 87 17.63 -6.06 15.49
C ARG A 87 18.00 -5.90 14.03
N ARG A 88 17.78 -6.91 13.20
CA ARG A 88 18.01 -6.84 11.75
C ARG A 88 17.16 -5.74 11.12
N LYS A 89 15.87 -5.68 11.44
CA LYS A 89 14.96 -4.66 10.89
C LYS A 89 15.37 -3.25 11.29
N LEU A 90 15.80 -3.03 12.53
CA LEU A 90 16.34 -1.73 12.96
C LEU A 90 17.57 -1.33 12.14
N THR A 91 18.51 -2.26 11.91
CA THR A 91 19.67 -1.98 11.06
C THR A 91 19.27 -1.61 9.61
N GLU A 92 18.29 -2.29 9.03
CA GLU A 92 17.77 -1.97 7.70
C GLU A 92 17.11 -0.57 7.67
N LEU A 93 16.33 -0.24 8.70
CA LEU A 93 15.68 1.07 8.81
C LEU A 93 16.70 2.19 9.02
N ASP A 94 17.73 1.98 9.84
CA ASP A 94 18.81 2.95 10.05
C ASP A 94 19.52 3.25 8.73
N ALA A 95 19.83 2.23 7.94
CA ALA A 95 20.45 2.41 6.63
C ALA A 95 19.56 3.21 5.65
N LEU A 96 18.24 2.95 5.64
CA LEU A 96 17.26 3.70 4.86
C LEU A 96 17.18 5.18 5.32
N ILE A 97 17.18 5.41 6.62
CA ILE A 97 17.15 6.76 7.19
C ILE A 97 18.40 7.54 6.75
N ASP A 98 19.57 6.93 6.80
CA ASP A 98 20.82 7.59 6.39
C ASP A 98 20.87 7.86 4.89
N GLN A 99 20.34 6.96 4.07
CA GLN A 99 20.17 7.18 2.64
C GLN A 99 19.24 8.36 2.37
N LEU A 100 18.10 8.42 3.02
CA LEU A 100 17.14 9.53 2.87
C LEU A 100 17.72 10.86 3.35
N ARG A 101 18.49 10.87 4.44
CA ARG A 101 19.20 12.06 4.91
C ARG A 101 20.22 12.56 3.88
N SER A 102 20.96 11.65 3.25
CA SER A 102 21.90 11.99 2.18
C SER A 102 21.20 12.63 0.98
N VAL A 103 20.11 12.02 0.49
CA VAL A 103 19.30 12.56 -0.61
C VAL A 103 18.75 13.94 -0.25
N ARG A 104 18.19 14.09 0.95
CA ARG A 104 17.68 15.37 1.43
C ARG A 104 18.77 16.46 1.43
N SER A 105 19.98 16.10 1.89
CA SER A 105 21.12 17.04 1.88
C SER A 105 21.53 17.45 0.47
N GLN A 106 21.56 16.50 -0.47
CA GLN A 106 21.89 16.78 -1.87
C GLN A 106 20.82 17.69 -2.53
N VAL A 107 19.54 17.41 -2.32
CA VAL A 107 18.44 18.24 -2.84
C VAL A 107 18.51 19.65 -2.23
N GLY A 108 18.79 19.77 -0.93
CA GLY A 108 18.96 21.05 -0.26
C GLY A 108 20.12 21.86 -0.85
N ALA A 109 21.26 21.23 -1.12
CA ALA A 109 22.39 21.90 -1.77
C ALA A 109 22.05 22.39 -3.20
N GLN A 110 21.34 21.56 -3.97
CA GLN A 110 20.87 21.95 -5.32
C GLN A 110 19.90 23.14 -5.27
N LEU A 111 18.98 23.14 -4.32
CA LEU A 111 18.07 24.25 -4.11
C LEU A 111 18.82 25.56 -3.80
N THR A 112 19.73 25.52 -2.83
CA THR A 112 20.55 26.68 -2.45
C THR A 112 21.35 27.21 -3.65
N GLN A 113 21.95 26.32 -4.44
CA GLN A 113 22.69 26.69 -5.63
C GLN A 113 21.80 27.35 -6.69
N ALA A 114 20.59 26.81 -6.91
CA ALA A 114 19.62 27.36 -7.86
C ALA A 114 19.13 28.74 -7.43
N GLU A 115 18.80 28.92 -6.16
CA GLU A 115 18.39 30.22 -5.59
C GLU A 115 19.50 31.27 -5.71
N ALA A 116 20.75 30.89 -5.43
CA ALA A 116 21.89 31.81 -5.60
C ALA A 116 22.08 32.22 -7.06
N THR A 117 21.90 31.29 -8.01
CA THR A 117 21.97 31.58 -9.45
C THR A 117 20.84 32.51 -9.89
N GLN A 118 19.64 32.31 -9.37
CA GLN A 118 18.44 33.08 -9.68
C GLN A 118 18.57 34.51 -9.12
N ALA A 119 19.23 34.72 -7.98
CA ALA A 119 19.49 36.03 -7.39
C ALA A 119 20.47 36.89 -8.21
N VAL A 120 21.32 36.27 -9.02
CA VAL A 120 22.36 36.94 -9.85
C VAL A 120 21.89 37.15 -11.29
N ALA A 121 21.00 36.35 -11.84
CA ALA A 121 20.46 36.48 -13.18
C ALA A 121 18.94 36.70 -13.16
N PRO A 122 18.40 37.58 -14.09
CA PRO A 122 16.95 37.64 -14.21
C PRO A 122 16.40 36.23 -14.55
N PRO A 123 15.23 35.87 -14.00
CA PRO A 123 14.69 34.52 -14.21
C PRO A 123 14.50 34.28 -15.74
N PRO A 124 14.95 33.13 -16.26
CA PRO A 124 14.59 32.79 -17.62
C PRO A 124 13.07 32.72 -17.68
N ALA A 125 12.48 33.38 -18.66
CA ALA A 125 11.05 33.29 -18.91
C ALA A 125 10.73 31.80 -19.21
N CYS A 126 10.24 31.07 -18.21
CA CYS A 126 9.62 29.79 -18.44
C CYS A 126 8.30 30.04 -19.15
N GLU A 127 8.35 30.19 -20.48
CA GLU A 127 7.14 30.19 -21.30
C GLU A 127 6.51 28.79 -21.28
N LEU A 128 5.81 28.47 -20.20
CA LEU A 128 4.87 27.36 -20.13
C LEU A 128 3.47 27.75 -20.67
N THR A 129 3.41 28.79 -21.47
CA THR A 129 2.19 29.13 -22.22
C THR A 129 2.36 28.67 -23.67
N ALA A 130 2.11 27.40 -23.92
CA ALA A 130 1.63 27.02 -25.23
C ALA A 130 0.32 27.80 -25.46
N PRO A 131 0.19 28.62 -26.52
CA PRO A 131 -1.08 29.26 -26.80
C PRO A 131 -2.10 28.17 -27.02
N VAL A 132 -3.15 28.16 -26.20
CA VAL A 132 -4.35 27.38 -26.50
C VAL A 132 -4.83 27.93 -27.84
N GLN A 133 -4.62 27.15 -28.90
CA GLN A 133 -5.26 27.42 -30.19
C GLN A 133 -6.76 27.30 -29.92
N GLN A 134 -7.44 28.45 -29.84
CA GLN A 134 -8.88 28.52 -29.93
C GLN A 134 -9.24 27.98 -31.30
N GLU A 135 -9.79 26.78 -31.35
CA GLU A 135 -10.48 26.29 -32.53
C GLU A 135 -11.56 27.29 -32.90
N PRO A 136 -11.60 27.76 -34.17
CA PRO A 136 -12.67 28.62 -34.61
C PRO A 136 -13.99 27.86 -34.49
N ALA A 137 -14.95 28.46 -33.81
CA ALA A 137 -16.30 27.96 -33.67
C ALA A 137 -16.84 27.52 -35.04
N ARG A 138 -17.18 26.25 -35.17
CA ARG A 138 -17.90 25.72 -36.32
C ARG A 138 -19.23 26.47 -36.36
N GLN A 139 -19.38 27.34 -37.37
CA GLN A 139 -20.63 27.93 -37.73
C GLN A 139 -21.51 26.80 -38.30
N ASP A 140 -22.60 26.48 -37.63
CA ASP A 140 -23.67 25.67 -38.14
C ASP A 140 -24.27 26.37 -39.35
N PRO A 141 -24.38 25.73 -40.54
CA PRO A 141 -25.20 26.28 -41.61
C PRO A 141 -26.67 26.04 -41.26
N ALA A 142 -27.29 27.12 -40.81
CA ALA A 142 -28.73 27.18 -40.62
C ALA A 142 -29.49 27.03 -41.96
N GLN A 143 -30.47 26.21 -41.91
CA GLN A 143 -31.78 26.40 -42.52
C GLN A 143 -31.84 26.76 -44.02
N HIS A 144 -32.13 25.79 -44.82
CA HIS A 144 -32.97 26.00 -46.00
C HIS A 144 -34.10 24.97 -46.03
N SER A 145 -35.24 25.40 -45.58
CA SER A 145 -36.53 24.80 -45.95
C SER A 145 -36.92 25.32 -47.34
N PRO A 146 -37.37 24.49 -48.23
CA PRO A 146 -38.37 24.92 -49.19
C PRO A 146 -39.71 24.25 -48.91
N ALA A 147 -40.70 25.10 -48.72
CA ALA A 147 -42.10 24.73 -48.84
C ALA A 147 -42.38 24.18 -50.24
N HIS A 148 -43.09 23.08 -50.28
CA HIS A 148 -43.79 22.67 -51.51
C HIS A 148 -45.24 22.48 -51.22
N GLN A 149 -46.02 23.45 -51.78
CA GLN A 149 -47.42 23.38 -52.01
C GLN A 149 -47.72 22.37 -53.15
N GLY A 150 -48.81 21.75 -53.10
CA GLY A 150 -49.34 20.96 -54.22
C GLY A 150 -50.50 20.07 -53.81
N ASP A 151 -51.67 20.63 -53.77
CA ASP A 151 -52.99 20.04 -53.93
C ASP A 151 -53.27 19.63 -55.43
N PRO A 152 -54.38 19.08 -55.81
CA PRO A 152 -55.27 18.02 -55.29
C PRO A 152 -55.62 16.96 -56.35
N LYS A 153 -56.06 15.80 -55.94
CA LYS A 153 -57.25 15.14 -56.45
C LYS A 153 -57.53 13.81 -55.75
#